data_58a5f0da317bbb1e92b0c853241661a9
#
_entry.id   58a5f0da317bbb1e92b0c853241661a9
#
_cell.length_a   1.000
_cell.length_b   1.000
_cell.length_c   1.000
_cell.angle_alpha   90.00
_cell.angle_beta   90.00
_cell.angle_gamma   90.00
#
_symmetry.space_group_name_H-M   'P 1'
#
loop_
_entity.id
_entity.type
_entity.pdbx_description
1 polymer ?
#
loop_
_entity_poly.entity_id
_entity_poly.type
_entity_poly.pdbx_seq_one_letter_code
_entity_poly.pdbx_strand_id
1 'polypeptide(L)'
;MRDGWTGRLWAEAVGTYAAILEHPFLAGLTDGRLDPDAFAHYLVQDTYYLHDFARALTVVGSKAPTNAGVGMFARHAAGIVEVELTLHESLLPELGIQNTDAIGVAPTTRAYTSYLLATAYAGTFADGFAAILPCYWLYAEVGAELVKRGSPDPRYRRWIDTYAGEEYQTIVEETLALADDVGQTLSAAEEARARAHFATTARYEWMFWDAAWRREGWPV
;
A
#
# COMPACT_ATOMS: atom_id res chain seq x y z
N MET A 1 -2.65 -9.47 -18.65
CA MET A 1 -3.41 -8.18 -18.48
C MET A 1 -4.80 -8.60 -18.03
N ARG A 2 -5.31 -8.05 -16.93
CA ARG A 2 -6.68 -8.37 -16.48
C ARG A 2 -7.70 -7.68 -17.38
N ASP A 3 -8.82 -8.33 -17.60
CA ASP A 3 -10.01 -7.73 -18.20
C ASP A 3 -10.85 -7.10 -17.07
N GLY A 4 -11.94 -6.38 -17.42
CA GLY A 4 -12.83 -5.83 -16.41
C GLY A 4 -12.43 -4.46 -15.87
N TRP A 5 -12.94 -4.13 -14.68
CA TRP A 5 -12.66 -2.86 -14.04
C TRP A 5 -11.21 -2.78 -13.55
N THR A 6 -10.70 -3.86 -12.99
CA THR A 6 -9.29 -3.92 -12.54
C THR A 6 -8.33 -3.67 -13.70
N GLY A 7 -8.59 -4.21 -14.90
CA GLY A 7 -7.77 -3.91 -16.08
C GLY A 7 -7.75 -2.42 -16.44
N ARG A 8 -8.91 -1.73 -16.32
CA ARG A 8 -9.00 -0.30 -16.56
C ARG A 8 -8.34 0.55 -15.46
N LEU A 9 -8.42 0.10 -14.20
CA LEU A 9 -7.68 0.72 -13.09
C LEU A 9 -6.18 0.59 -13.29
N TRP A 10 -5.70 -0.61 -13.64
CA TRP A 10 -4.27 -0.84 -13.86
C TRP A 10 -3.69 0.02 -14.97
N ALA A 11 -4.46 0.27 -16.03
CA ALA A 11 -4.04 1.16 -17.10
C ALA A 11 -3.69 2.58 -16.63
N GLU A 12 -4.32 3.06 -15.54
CA GLU A 12 -3.98 4.36 -14.92
C GLU A 12 -2.67 4.32 -14.13
N ALA A 13 -2.25 3.17 -13.66
CA ALA A 13 -1.07 3.02 -12.80
C ALA A 13 0.16 2.45 -13.50
N VAL A 14 0.04 1.92 -14.72
CA VAL A 14 1.15 1.22 -15.40
C VAL A 14 2.43 2.06 -15.49
N GLY A 15 2.30 3.36 -15.77
CA GLY A 15 3.45 4.27 -15.83
C GLY A 15 4.05 4.53 -14.44
N THR A 16 3.20 4.66 -13.43
CA THR A 16 3.64 4.81 -12.02
C THR A 16 4.34 3.55 -11.53
N TYR A 17 3.78 2.37 -11.84
CA TYR A 17 4.40 1.08 -11.49
C TYR A 17 5.78 0.92 -12.14
N ALA A 18 5.93 1.26 -13.42
CA ALA A 18 7.23 1.24 -14.08
C ALA A 18 8.24 2.18 -13.38
N ALA A 19 7.82 3.39 -13.02
CA ALA A 19 8.66 4.34 -12.28
C ALA A 19 9.00 3.85 -10.86
N ILE A 20 8.10 3.10 -10.21
CA ILE A 20 8.36 2.46 -8.91
C ILE A 20 9.48 1.43 -9.06
N LEU A 21 9.40 0.53 -10.05
CA LEU A 21 10.42 -0.51 -10.26
C LEU A 21 11.82 0.06 -10.58
N GLU A 22 11.89 1.24 -11.19
CA GLU A 22 13.13 1.95 -11.47
C GLU A 22 13.63 2.79 -10.28
N HIS A 23 12.87 2.87 -9.18
CA HIS A 23 13.21 3.73 -8.06
C HIS A 23 14.47 3.21 -7.32
N PRO A 24 15.43 4.10 -6.98
CA PRO A 24 16.68 3.69 -6.32
C PRO A 24 16.50 3.01 -4.96
N PHE A 25 15.38 3.28 -4.24
CA PHE A 25 15.03 2.57 -3.02
C PHE A 25 14.87 1.07 -3.29
N LEU A 26 14.08 0.68 -4.31
CA LEU A 26 13.84 -0.72 -4.66
C LEU A 26 15.09 -1.40 -5.24
N ALA A 27 15.87 -0.67 -6.03
CA ALA A 27 17.17 -1.17 -6.51
C ALA A 27 18.09 -1.46 -5.32
N GLY A 28 18.15 -0.56 -4.35
CA GLY A 28 18.95 -0.73 -3.13
C GLY A 28 18.51 -1.91 -2.26
N LEU A 29 17.20 -2.21 -2.19
CA LEU A 29 16.69 -3.40 -1.51
C LEU A 29 17.26 -4.68 -2.13
N THR A 30 17.17 -4.82 -3.45
CA THR A 30 17.63 -6.04 -4.15
C THR A 30 19.15 -6.16 -4.19
N ASP A 31 19.88 -5.06 -4.26
CA ASP A 31 21.34 -5.06 -4.26
C ASP A 31 21.94 -5.15 -2.85
N GLY A 32 21.11 -5.04 -1.80
CA GLY A 32 21.53 -5.01 -0.40
C GLY A 32 22.32 -3.75 -0.03
N ARG A 33 22.20 -2.67 -0.81
CA ARG A 33 22.93 -1.40 -0.63
C ARG A 33 22.04 -0.23 -0.24
N LEU A 34 20.75 -0.48 0.01
CA LEU A 34 19.89 0.56 0.53
C LEU A 34 20.46 1.08 1.85
N ASP A 35 20.47 2.41 2.02
CA ASP A 35 20.83 3.02 3.28
C ASP A 35 19.90 2.47 4.40
N PRO A 36 20.46 1.84 5.46
CA PRO A 36 19.65 1.36 6.58
C PRO A 36 18.79 2.43 7.24
N ASP A 37 19.24 3.69 7.25
CA ASP A 37 18.46 4.81 7.78
C ASP A 37 17.27 5.15 6.89
N ALA A 38 17.38 5.00 5.56
CA ALA A 38 16.26 5.17 4.64
C ALA A 38 15.24 4.03 4.81
N PHE A 39 15.70 2.80 5.01
CA PHE A 39 14.81 1.67 5.29
C PHE A 39 14.14 1.78 6.66
N ALA A 40 14.86 2.23 7.68
CA ALA A 40 14.30 2.52 9.00
C ALA A 40 13.21 3.61 8.92
N HIS A 41 13.50 4.69 8.18
CA HIS A 41 12.53 5.75 7.94
C HIS A 41 11.28 5.21 7.23
N TYR A 42 11.43 4.38 6.19
CA TYR A 42 10.33 3.71 5.51
C TYR A 42 9.45 2.95 6.51
N LEU A 43 10.02 2.07 7.33
CA LEU A 43 9.27 1.25 8.29
C LEU A 43 8.53 2.09 9.34
N VAL A 44 9.15 3.18 9.81
CA VAL A 44 8.49 4.10 10.75
C VAL A 44 7.31 4.79 10.10
N GLN A 45 7.48 5.31 8.87
CA GLN A 45 6.39 5.96 8.14
C GLN A 45 5.28 4.96 7.79
N ASP A 46 5.64 3.74 7.45
CA ASP A 46 4.71 2.67 7.15
C ASP A 46 3.89 2.24 8.38
N THR A 47 4.50 2.23 9.57
CA THR A 47 3.76 2.02 10.83
C THR A 47 2.64 3.07 11.01
N TYR A 48 2.93 4.36 10.77
CA TYR A 48 1.90 5.40 10.82
C TYR A 48 0.85 5.23 9.72
N TYR A 49 1.29 4.89 8.51
CA TYR A 49 0.42 4.64 7.37
C TYR A 49 -0.56 3.50 7.65
N LEU A 50 -0.08 2.35 8.12
CA LEU A 50 -0.87 1.16 8.38
C LEU A 50 -1.93 1.37 9.46
N HIS A 51 -1.65 2.17 10.49
CA HIS A 51 -2.66 2.55 11.48
C HIS A 51 -3.86 3.29 10.87
N ASP A 52 -3.61 4.22 9.95
CA ASP A 52 -4.68 4.96 9.28
C ASP A 52 -5.30 4.14 8.15
N PHE A 53 -4.52 3.29 7.47
CA PHE A 53 -5.01 2.38 6.44
C PHE A 53 -6.00 1.36 7.02
N ALA A 54 -5.71 0.77 8.18
CA ALA A 54 -6.64 -0.13 8.88
C ALA A 54 -7.98 0.59 9.19
N ARG A 55 -7.94 1.88 9.57
CA ARG A 55 -9.16 2.69 9.75
C ARG A 55 -9.89 2.91 8.43
N ALA A 56 -9.17 3.25 7.36
CA ALA A 56 -9.76 3.42 6.04
C ALA A 56 -10.44 2.13 5.57
N LEU A 57 -9.82 0.96 5.77
CA LEU A 57 -10.41 -0.34 5.45
C LEU A 57 -11.72 -0.58 6.20
N THR A 58 -11.80 -0.27 7.50
CA THR A 58 -13.02 -0.44 8.27
C THR A 58 -14.14 0.48 7.78
N VAL A 59 -13.82 1.72 7.43
CA VAL A 59 -14.80 2.69 6.88
C VAL A 59 -15.27 2.24 5.50
N VAL A 60 -14.38 1.84 4.60
CA VAL A 60 -14.72 1.31 3.27
C VAL A 60 -15.57 0.04 3.43
N GLY A 61 -15.14 -0.89 4.27
CA GLY A 61 -15.84 -2.14 4.55
C GLY A 61 -17.26 -1.93 5.06
N SER A 62 -17.49 -0.91 5.90
CA SER A 62 -18.83 -0.58 6.39
C SER A 62 -19.82 -0.16 5.29
N LYS A 63 -19.30 0.26 4.13
CA LYS A 63 -20.07 0.65 2.94
C LYS A 63 -20.17 -0.46 1.90
N ALA A 64 -19.55 -1.62 2.13
CA ALA A 64 -19.54 -2.72 1.19
C ALA A 64 -20.97 -3.21 0.88
N PRO A 65 -21.31 -3.51 -0.37
CA PRO A 65 -22.69 -3.85 -0.77
C PRO A 65 -23.13 -5.24 -0.29
N THR A 66 -22.19 -6.07 0.19
CA THR A 66 -22.47 -7.44 0.64
C THR A 66 -21.84 -7.73 1.99
N ASN A 67 -22.45 -8.62 2.76
CA ASN A 67 -21.90 -9.09 4.04
C ASN A 67 -20.53 -9.78 3.86
N ALA A 68 -20.29 -10.44 2.72
CA ALA A 68 -18.99 -11.02 2.40
C ALA A 68 -17.92 -9.94 2.28
N GLY A 69 -18.21 -8.83 1.58
CA GLY A 69 -17.31 -7.68 1.48
C GLY A 69 -17.05 -7.03 2.84
N VAL A 70 -18.09 -6.83 3.67
CA VAL A 70 -17.91 -6.33 5.04
C VAL A 70 -16.96 -7.22 5.83
N GLY A 71 -17.17 -8.55 5.79
CA GLY A 71 -16.32 -9.51 6.48
C GLY A 71 -14.88 -9.54 5.95
N MET A 72 -14.70 -9.42 4.64
CA MET A 72 -13.36 -9.35 4.01
C MET A 72 -12.56 -8.15 4.54
N PHE A 73 -13.09 -6.94 4.45
CA PHE A 73 -12.40 -5.74 4.93
C PHE A 73 -12.14 -5.76 6.44
N ALA A 74 -13.04 -6.35 7.23
CA ALA A 74 -12.83 -6.51 8.66
C ALA A 74 -11.63 -7.43 8.96
N ARG A 75 -11.52 -8.57 8.24
CA ARG A 75 -10.35 -9.46 8.36
C ARG A 75 -9.06 -8.78 7.92
N HIS A 76 -9.09 -8.05 6.79
CA HIS A 76 -7.91 -7.35 6.30
C HIS A 76 -7.45 -6.27 7.28
N ALA A 77 -8.36 -5.48 7.84
CA ALA A 77 -8.03 -4.48 8.85
C ALA A 77 -7.41 -5.11 10.12
N ALA A 78 -7.93 -6.27 10.57
CA ALA A 78 -7.34 -7.01 11.69
C ALA A 78 -5.95 -7.56 11.34
N GLY A 79 -5.79 -8.13 10.13
CA GLY A 79 -4.53 -8.69 9.65
C GLY A 79 -3.39 -7.66 9.61
N ILE A 80 -3.67 -6.41 9.24
CA ILE A 80 -2.66 -5.33 9.29
C ILE A 80 -2.11 -5.17 10.70
N VAL A 81 -2.99 -5.12 11.69
CA VAL A 81 -2.58 -4.92 13.10
C VAL A 81 -1.81 -6.14 13.63
N GLU A 82 -2.20 -7.34 13.22
CA GLU A 82 -1.63 -8.59 13.75
C GLU A 82 -0.35 -9.02 13.02
N VAL A 83 -0.21 -8.76 11.73
CA VAL A 83 0.87 -9.30 10.90
C VAL A 83 1.88 -8.21 10.52
N GLU A 84 1.45 -7.17 9.82
CA GLU A 84 2.37 -6.17 9.27
C GLU A 84 3.04 -5.33 10.36
N LEU A 85 2.30 -4.89 11.36
CA LEU A 85 2.89 -4.17 12.50
C LEU A 85 3.84 -5.05 13.31
N THR A 86 3.57 -6.36 13.43
CA THR A 86 4.49 -7.30 14.08
C THR A 86 5.81 -7.44 13.31
N LEU A 87 5.78 -7.43 11.97
CA LEU A 87 7.01 -7.42 11.17
C LEU A 87 7.83 -6.15 11.47
N HIS A 88 7.21 -4.98 11.53
CA HIS A 88 7.89 -3.72 11.85
C HIS A 88 8.50 -3.75 13.25
N GLU A 89 7.76 -4.23 14.26
CA GLU A 89 8.25 -4.39 15.63
C GLU A 89 9.48 -5.28 15.70
N SER A 90 9.61 -6.27 14.80
CA SER A 90 10.78 -7.14 14.73
C SER A 90 11.99 -6.50 14.04
N LEU A 91 11.75 -5.66 13.01
CA LEU A 91 12.80 -5.07 12.18
C LEU A 91 13.36 -3.76 12.74
N LEU A 92 12.52 -2.92 13.34
CA LEU A 92 12.93 -1.60 13.82
C LEU A 92 14.06 -1.63 14.86
N PRO A 93 14.06 -2.54 15.86
CA PRO A 93 15.18 -2.67 16.80
C PRO A 93 16.51 -3.07 16.11
N GLU A 94 16.44 -3.93 15.07
CA GLU A 94 17.64 -4.33 14.30
C GLU A 94 18.25 -3.16 13.50
N LEU A 95 17.45 -2.12 13.25
CA LEU A 95 17.85 -0.87 12.60
C LEU A 95 18.17 0.25 13.59
N GLY A 96 18.21 -0.06 14.90
CA GLY A 96 18.53 0.90 15.96
C GLY A 96 17.37 1.80 16.37
N ILE A 97 16.16 1.58 15.88
CA ILE A 97 14.96 2.38 16.23
C ILE A 97 14.29 1.76 17.46
N GLN A 98 14.32 2.48 18.57
CA GLN A 98 13.68 2.08 19.83
C GLN A 98 12.34 2.79 20.07
N ASN A 99 12.13 3.95 19.42
CA ASN A 99 10.93 4.77 19.57
C ASN A 99 10.60 5.45 18.25
N THR A 100 9.49 5.05 17.66
CA THR A 100 8.99 5.61 16.40
C THR A 100 8.49 7.05 16.55
N ASP A 101 7.95 7.42 17.73
CA ASP A 101 7.40 8.75 17.99
C ASP A 101 8.47 9.85 17.88
N ALA A 102 9.74 9.50 18.07
CA ALA A 102 10.84 10.46 17.92
C ALA A 102 11.04 10.95 16.49
N ILE A 103 10.60 10.16 15.47
CA ILE A 103 10.73 10.53 14.06
C ILE A 103 9.50 11.34 13.59
N GLY A 104 8.31 11.02 14.12
CA GLY A 104 7.07 11.68 13.75
C GLY A 104 6.57 11.32 12.35
N VAL A 105 5.37 11.79 12.01
CA VAL A 105 4.73 11.53 10.70
C VAL A 105 5.27 12.52 9.67
N ALA A 106 5.84 12.02 8.58
CA ALA A 106 6.34 12.81 7.46
C ALA A 106 5.22 13.44 6.62
N PRO A 107 5.51 14.55 5.88
CA PRO A 107 4.52 15.23 5.04
C PRO A 107 3.80 14.31 4.05
N THR A 108 4.53 13.48 3.32
CA THR A 108 3.94 12.55 2.33
C THR A 108 3.03 11.52 2.99
N THR A 109 3.46 10.91 4.10
CA THR A 109 2.63 9.97 4.88
C THR A 109 1.35 10.65 5.35
N ARG A 110 1.45 11.86 5.92
CA ARG A 110 0.29 12.64 6.35
C ARG A 110 -0.65 12.97 5.20
N ALA A 111 -0.12 13.38 4.05
CA ALA A 111 -0.93 13.70 2.88
C ALA A 111 -1.66 12.46 2.36
N TYR A 112 -0.97 11.33 2.24
CA TYR A 112 -1.54 10.09 1.73
C TYR A 112 -2.63 9.56 2.65
N THR A 113 -2.35 9.40 3.95
CA THR A 113 -3.35 8.89 4.91
C THR A 113 -4.56 9.83 5.03
N SER A 114 -4.35 11.14 5.00
CA SER A 114 -5.44 12.12 4.98
C SER A 114 -6.31 11.98 3.74
N TYR A 115 -5.71 11.76 2.57
CA TYR A 115 -6.46 11.53 1.33
C TYR A 115 -7.30 10.24 1.40
N LEU A 116 -6.71 9.14 1.88
CA LEU A 116 -7.41 7.86 2.06
C LEU A 116 -8.62 8.01 2.99
N LEU A 117 -8.40 8.57 4.17
CA LEU A 117 -9.47 8.76 5.16
C LEU A 117 -10.55 9.71 4.64
N ALA A 118 -10.18 10.84 4.04
CA ALA A 118 -11.14 11.78 3.46
C ALA A 118 -12.00 11.10 2.38
N THR A 119 -11.38 10.33 1.49
CA THR A 119 -12.09 9.59 0.43
C THR A 119 -12.96 8.48 1.02
N ALA A 120 -12.45 7.73 2.01
CA ALA A 120 -13.20 6.67 2.67
C ALA A 120 -14.45 7.21 3.39
N TYR A 121 -14.36 8.34 4.07
CA TYR A 121 -15.48 8.94 4.78
C TYR A 121 -16.49 9.63 3.85
N ALA A 122 -16.02 10.47 2.92
CA ALA A 122 -16.88 11.31 2.10
C ALA A 122 -17.39 10.63 0.82
N GLY A 123 -16.61 9.68 0.27
CA GLY A 123 -16.93 9.00 -0.99
C GLY A 123 -17.91 7.85 -0.86
N THR A 124 -18.30 7.30 -2.00
CA THR A 124 -19.04 6.04 -2.10
C THR A 124 -18.14 4.85 -1.73
N PHE A 125 -18.73 3.63 -1.69
CA PHE A 125 -17.94 2.41 -1.54
C PHE A 125 -16.88 2.31 -2.65
N ALA A 126 -17.27 2.52 -3.91
CA ALA A 126 -16.36 2.41 -5.05
C ALA A 126 -15.23 3.45 -5.01
N ASP A 127 -15.51 4.69 -4.59
CA ASP A 127 -14.50 5.74 -4.43
C ASP A 127 -13.45 5.35 -3.39
N GLY A 128 -13.91 4.93 -2.19
CA GLY A 128 -13.02 4.48 -1.12
C GLY A 128 -12.26 3.21 -1.48
N PHE A 129 -12.93 2.25 -2.11
CA PHE A 129 -12.32 0.99 -2.52
C PHE A 129 -11.21 1.23 -3.56
N ALA A 130 -11.47 2.04 -4.58
CA ALA A 130 -10.45 2.40 -5.57
C ALA A 130 -9.25 3.13 -4.94
N ALA A 131 -9.49 3.97 -3.93
CA ALA A 131 -8.42 4.69 -3.24
C ALA A 131 -7.49 3.79 -2.42
N ILE A 132 -8.00 2.71 -1.81
CA ILE A 132 -7.18 1.79 -1.01
C ILE A 132 -6.49 0.71 -1.86
N LEU A 133 -6.99 0.43 -3.07
CA LEU A 133 -6.56 -0.71 -3.88
C LEU A 133 -5.09 -0.66 -4.33
N PRO A 134 -4.47 0.50 -4.65
CA PRO A 134 -3.05 0.54 -5.01
C PRO A 134 -2.12 -0.01 -3.94
N CYS A 135 -2.38 0.20 -2.66
CA CYS A 135 -1.58 -0.36 -1.56
C CYS A 135 -1.51 -1.90 -1.63
N TYR A 136 -2.63 -2.56 -1.89
CA TYR A 136 -2.64 -4.01 -2.08
C TYR A 136 -1.89 -4.43 -3.34
N TRP A 137 -2.28 -3.85 -4.47
CA TRP A 137 -1.90 -4.39 -5.77
C TRP A 137 -0.46 -4.04 -6.16
N LEU A 138 -0.05 -2.78 -5.97
CA LEU A 138 1.31 -2.39 -6.31
C LEU A 138 2.35 -3.12 -5.45
N TYR A 139 2.07 -3.33 -4.15
CA TYR A 139 2.97 -4.10 -3.28
C TYR A 139 3.05 -5.58 -3.68
N ALA A 140 1.94 -6.20 -4.10
CA ALA A 140 1.96 -7.56 -4.62
C ALA A 140 2.80 -7.69 -5.89
N GLU A 141 2.62 -6.78 -6.85
CA GLU A 141 3.38 -6.79 -8.11
C GLU A 141 4.87 -6.45 -7.87
N VAL A 142 5.16 -5.50 -6.99
CA VAL A 142 6.55 -5.18 -6.58
C VAL A 142 7.18 -6.37 -5.89
N GLY A 143 6.52 -7.00 -4.92
CA GLY A 143 7.00 -8.19 -4.24
C GLY A 143 7.30 -9.33 -5.21
N ALA A 144 6.36 -9.62 -6.12
CA ALA A 144 6.51 -10.65 -7.16
C ALA A 144 7.68 -10.37 -8.13
N GLU A 145 8.00 -9.10 -8.38
CA GLU A 145 9.16 -8.73 -9.20
C GLU A 145 10.48 -8.82 -8.42
N LEU A 146 10.52 -8.27 -7.21
CA LEU A 146 11.75 -8.21 -6.42
C LEU A 146 12.20 -9.59 -5.93
N VAL A 147 11.29 -10.52 -5.62
CA VAL A 147 11.64 -11.87 -5.17
C VAL A 147 12.44 -12.66 -6.20
N LYS A 148 12.31 -12.35 -7.50
CA LYS A 148 13.09 -12.99 -8.57
C LYS A 148 14.60 -12.73 -8.42
N ARG A 149 14.96 -11.62 -7.82
CA ARG A 149 16.34 -11.22 -7.53
C ARG A 149 16.71 -11.48 -6.07
N GLY A 150 15.74 -11.36 -5.16
CA GLY A 150 15.93 -11.42 -3.71
C GLY A 150 16.79 -10.27 -3.20
N SER A 151 17.39 -10.45 -2.02
CA SER A 151 18.36 -9.53 -1.45
C SER A 151 19.46 -10.30 -0.73
N PRO A 152 20.72 -9.84 -0.76
CA PRO A 152 21.78 -10.38 0.10
C PRO A 152 21.63 -9.96 1.56
N ASP A 153 20.93 -8.86 1.86
CA ASP A 153 20.62 -8.42 3.23
C ASP A 153 19.37 -9.16 3.75
N PRO A 154 19.47 -9.89 4.87
CA PRO A 154 18.34 -10.67 5.40
C PRO A 154 17.16 -9.83 5.84
N ARG A 155 17.36 -8.56 6.21
CA ARG A 155 16.27 -7.64 6.61
C ARG A 155 15.42 -7.27 5.40
N TYR A 156 16.07 -6.90 4.29
CA TYR A 156 15.40 -6.55 3.03
C TYR A 156 14.76 -7.79 2.40
N ARG A 157 15.39 -8.95 2.52
CA ARG A 157 14.81 -10.22 2.07
C ARG A 157 13.50 -10.52 2.79
N ARG A 158 13.45 -10.38 4.13
CA ARG A 158 12.21 -10.58 4.90
C ARG A 158 11.08 -9.70 4.40
N TRP A 159 11.37 -8.42 4.13
CA TRP A 159 10.39 -7.50 3.57
C TRP A 159 9.90 -7.95 2.19
N ILE A 160 10.81 -8.30 1.28
CA ILE A 160 10.47 -8.81 -0.06
C ILE A 160 9.62 -10.07 0.04
N ASP A 161 10.01 -11.04 0.87
CA ASP A 161 9.34 -12.33 1.02
C ASP A 161 7.91 -12.17 1.58
N THR A 162 7.67 -11.15 2.42
CA THR A 162 6.33 -10.85 2.96
C THR A 162 5.36 -10.51 1.83
N TYR A 163 5.72 -9.58 0.96
CA TYR A 163 4.84 -9.12 -0.12
C TYR A 163 4.80 -10.08 -1.33
N ALA A 164 5.82 -10.92 -1.49
CA ALA A 164 5.82 -12.00 -2.48
C ALA A 164 5.13 -13.28 -2.00
N GLY A 165 4.83 -13.38 -0.69
CA GLY A 165 4.27 -14.57 -0.06
C GLY A 165 2.88 -14.93 -0.58
N GLU A 166 2.57 -16.23 -0.62
CA GLU A 166 1.30 -16.78 -1.13
C GLU A 166 0.09 -16.21 -0.35
N GLU A 167 0.22 -16.00 0.95
CA GLU A 167 -0.84 -15.43 1.78
C GLU A 167 -1.20 -14.01 1.32
N TYR A 168 -0.20 -13.14 1.14
CA TYR A 168 -0.42 -11.77 0.67
C TYR A 168 -1.01 -11.75 -0.76
N GLN A 169 -0.48 -12.57 -1.65
CA GLN A 169 -0.99 -12.69 -3.02
C GLN A 169 -2.46 -13.15 -3.04
N THR A 170 -2.85 -14.08 -2.15
CA THR A 170 -4.23 -14.53 -2.02
C THR A 170 -5.17 -13.42 -1.57
N ILE A 171 -4.76 -12.60 -0.58
CA ILE A 171 -5.50 -11.42 -0.11
C ILE A 171 -5.72 -10.44 -1.27
N VAL A 172 -4.69 -10.20 -2.07
CA VAL A 172 -4.78 -9.28 -3.21
C VAL A 172 -5.73 -9.83 -4.29
N GLU A 173 -5.64 -11.11 -4.62
CA GLU A 173 -6.54 -11.74 -5.60
C GLU A 173 -8.01 -11.69 -5.15
N GLU A 174 -8.31 -11.98 -3.87
CA GLU A 174 -9.66 -11.84 -3.30
C GLU A 174 -10.17 -10.40 -3.45
N THR A 175 -9.30 -9.44 -3.17
CA THR A 175 -9.63 -8.01 -3.27
C THR A 175 -9.89 -7.58 -4.72
N LEU A 176 -9.06 -8.03 -5.66
CA LEU A 176 -9.22 -7.73 -7.09
C LEU A 176 -10.47 -8.39 -7.70
N ALA A 177 -10.83 -9.61 -7.26
CA ALA A 177 -12.06 -10.26 -7.67
C ALA A 177 -13.30 -9.46 -7.22
N LEU A 178 -13.31 -9.00 -5.96
CA LEU A 178 -14.39 -8.12 -5.48
C LEU A 178 -14.43 -6.80 -6.27
N ALA A 179 -13.27 -6.24 -6.64
CA ALA A 179 -13.23 -5.02 -7.45
C ALA A 179 -13.89 -5.23 -8.82
N ASP A 180 -13.61 -6.33 -9.50
CA ASP A 180 -14.24 -6.62 -10.80
C ASP A 180 -15.75 -6.83 -10.69
N ASP A 181 -16.24 -7.47 -9.63
CA ASP A 181 -17.68 -7.61 -9.35
C ASP A 181 -18.35 -6.23 -9.13
N VAL A 182 -17.75 -5.36 -8.34
CA VAL A 182 -18.22 -3.98 -8.12
C VAL A 182 -18.22 -3.20 -9.43
N GLY A 183 -17.18 -3.32 -10.21
CA GLY A 183 -17.01 -2.62 -11.48
C GLY A 183 -18.14 -2.89 -12.48
N GLN A 184 -18.81 -4.06 -12.41
CA GLN A 184 -19.95 -4.39 -13.26
C GLN A 184 -21.20 -3.56 -12.97
N THR A 185 -21.27 -2.93 -11.79
CA THR A 185 -22.45 -2.20 -11.32
C THR A 185 -22.29 -0.69 -11.42
N LEU A 186 -21.07 -0.20 -11.73
CA LEU A 186 -20.77 1.23 -11.75
C LEU A 186 -21.33 1.92 -13.00
N SER A 187 -21.91 3.09 -12.81
CA SER A 187 -22.13 4.02 -13.91
C SER A 187 -20.80 4.58 -14.43
N ALA A 188 -20.79 5.10 -15.67
CA ALA A 188 -19.59 5.72 -16.25
C ALA A 188 -19.02 6.86 -15.39
N ALA A 189 -19.90 7.63 -14.72
CA ALA A 189 -19.48 8.73 -13.86
C ALA A 189 -18.83 8.23 -12.56
N GLU A 190 -19.35 7.17 -11.96
CA GLU A 190 -18.77 6.53 -10.76
C GLU A 190 -17.42 5.90 -11.09
N GLU A 191 -17.35 5.17 -12.20
CA GLU A 191 -16.09 4.58 -12.65
C GLU A 191 -15.02 5.65 -12.90
N ALA A 192 -15.35 6.77 -13.56
CA ALA A 192 -14.41 7.85 -13.81
C ALA A 192 -13.85 8.45 -12.51
N ARG A 193 -14.69 8.65 -11.49
CA ARG A 193 -14.23 9.13 -10.18
C ARG A 193 -13.34 8.11 -9.47
N ALA A 194 -13.76 6.86 -9.44
CA ALA A 194 -13.00 5.78 -8.84
C ALA A 194 -11.61 5.62 -9.49
N ARG A 195 -11.53 5.69 -10.83
CA ARG A 195 -10.24 5.69 -11.55
C ARG A 195 -9.35 6.87 -11.16
N ALA A 196 -9.92 8.05 -10.99
CA ALA A 196 -9.16 9.22 -10.53
C ALA A 196 -8.60 9.03 -9.10
N HIS A 197 -9.36 8.41 -8.20
CA HIS A 197 -8.88 8.08 -6.85
C HIS A 197 -7.75 7.05 -6.90
N PHE A 198 -7.91 5.98 -7.67
CA PHE A 198 -6.88 4.96 -7.87
C PHE A 198 -5.58 5.56 -8.44
N ALA A 199 -5.67 6.36 -9.50
CA ALA A 199 -4.50 7.00 -10.09
C ALA A 199 -3.79 7.96 -9.11
N THR A 200 -4.56 8.65 -8.26
CA THR A 200 -4.00 9.55 -7.24
C THR A 200 -3.24 8.77 -6.18
N THR A 201 -3.83 7.71 -5.64
CA THR A 201 -3.18 6.91 -4.59
C THR A 201 -2.02 6.07 -5.14
N ALA A 202 -2.08 5.60 -6.38
CA ALA A 202 -0.91 4.99 -7.04
C ALA A 202 0.29 5.95 -7.11
N ARG A 203 0.06 7.27 -7.33
CA ARG A 203 1.14 8.27 -7.26
C ARG A 203 1.65 8.45 -5.84
N TYR A 204 0.79 8.39 -4.83
CA TYR A 204 1.22 8.43 -3.44
C TYR A 204 2.09 7.21 -3.08
N GLU A 205 1.87 6.05 -3.67
CA GLU A 205 2.77 4.90 -3.48
C GLU A 205 4.19 5.22 -3.96
N TRP A 206 4.33 5.75 -5.17
CA TRP A 206 5.65 6.20 -5.65
C TRP A 206 6.27 7.25 -4.72
N MET A 207 5.49 8.25 -4.31
CA MET A 207 5.94 9.31 -3.40
C MET A 207 6.36 8.76 -2.04
N PHE A 208 5.75 7.67 -1.58
CA PHE A 208 6.07 7.05 -0.31
C PHE A 208 7.49 6.46 -0.31
N TRP A 209 7.88 5.74 -1.36
CA TRP A 209 9.26 5.27 -1.51
C TRP A 209 10.26 6.41 -1.70
N ASP A 210 9.91 7.44 -2.48
CA ASP A 210 10.76 8.62 -2.67
C ASP A 210 10.95 9.42 -1.37
N ALA A 211 9.89 9.58 -0.59
CA ALA A 211 9.96 10.21 0.72
C ALA A 211 10.88 9.43 1.68
N ALA A 212 10.78 8.11 1.69
CA ALA A 212 11.65 7.26 2.48
C ALA A 212 13.11 7.32 2.01
N TRP A 213 13.35 7.28 0.70
CA TRP A 213 14.68 7.45 0.11
C TRP A 213 15.36 8.75 0.52
N ARG A 214 14.60 9.86 0.53
CA ARG A 214 15.06 11.18 0.94
C ARG A 214 15.04 11.41 2.46
N ARG A 215 14.48 10.46 3.22
CA ARG A 215 14.21 10.59 4.66
C ARG A 215 13.47 11.90 4.94
N GLU A 216 12.34 12.05 4.25
CA GLU A 216 11.54 13.27 4.25
C GLU A 216 11.14 13.69 5.66
N GLY A 217 11.28 14.98 5.96
CA GLY A 217 10.82 15.61 7.19
C GLY A 217 10.12 16.93 6.90
N TRP A 218 9.48 17.49 7.90
CA TRP A 218 8.88 18.82 7.76
C TRP A 218 9.98 19.87 7.58
N PRO A 219 9.80 20.83 6.66
CA PRO A 219 10.83 21.83 6.38
C PRO A 219 10.96 22.93 7.45
N VAL A 220 10.01 22.99 8.41
CA VAL A 220 9.91 23.97 9.50
C VAL A 220 9.50 23.28 10.77
#